data_7a3be2537216b97e9b8a8522f8a0f5c5
#
_entry.id   7a3be2537216b97e9b8a8522f8a0f5c5
#
_cell.length_a   1.000
_cell.length_b   1.000
_cell.length_c   1.000
_cell.angle_alpha   90.00
_cell.angle_beta   90.00
_cell.angle_gamma   90.00
#
_symmetry.space_group_name_H-M   'P 1'
#
loop_
_entity.id
_entity.type
_entity.pdbx_description
1 polymer ?
#
loop_
_entity_poly.entity_id
_entity_poly.type
_entity_poly.pdbx_seq_one_letter_code
_entity_poly.pdbx_strand_id
1 'polypeptide(L)'
;ALFLGRLFSTDGSVEKKRISYSSASLGLAQDVAHLLLRLGITSQLRSRGPRAHEVLISGREDILRFAELIGPYLLGAKRERLAALEAEARRRLPGQGWHLRLVLPAVAYRVSEAKRRSGFSWSEAGRRVAVAGSCLSSGLNLKLPRRYLSRHRLSLLGEAFADPGLEALAEGQVLWDPIVAVEPAGKARTFDLRVPPFANFVSEDLVVHNSMGKKKVED
;
A
#
# COMPACT_ATOMS: atom_id res chain seq x y z
N ALA A 1 2.48 19.22 -4.28
CA ALA A 1 3.57 19.25 -3.29
C ALA A 1 3.59 20.56 -2.47
N LEU A 2 3.61 21.76 -3.11
CA LEU A 2 3.69 23.05 -2.40
C LEU A 2 2.57 23.23 -1.36
N PHE A 3 1.31 22.99 -1.73
CA PHE A 3 0.17 23.08 -0.81
C PHE A 3 0.38 22.18 0.43
N LEU A 4 0.72 20.93 0.22
CA LEU A 4 0.98 19.98 1.31
C LEU A 4 2.17 20.44 2.17
N GLY A 5 3.26 20.93 1.56
CA GLY A 5 4.39 21.46 2.30
C GLY A 5 4.00 22.61 3.24
N ARG A 6 3.15 23.53 2.80
CA ARG A 6 2.64 24.61 3.63
C ARG A 6 1.69 24.14 4.72
N LEU A 7 0.78 23.23 4.37
CA LEU A 7 -0.16 22.62 5.32
C LEU A 7 0.58 21.86 6.43
N PHE A 8 1.55 21.04 6.08
CA PHE A 8 2.37 20.33 7.06
C PHE A 8 3.29 21.25 7.87
N SER A 9 3.65 22.43 7.35
CA SER A 9 4.41 23.44 8.09
C SER A 9 3.60 24.05 9.22
N THR A 10 2.28 24.21 9.06
CA THR A 10 1.37 24.73 10.09
C THR A 10 0.89 23.63 11.02
N ASP A 11 0.05 22.73 10.54
CA ASP A 11 -0.71 21.78 11.33
C ASP A 11 -0.14 20.34 11.32
N GLY A 12 0.93 20.09 10.54
CA GLY A 12 1.62 18.83 10.54
C GLY A 12 2.61 18.66 11.70
N SER A 13 3.00 17.43 11.98
CA SER A 13 4.06 17.07 12.92
C SER A 13 5.08 16.16 12.25
N VAL A 14 6.37 16.39 12.54
CA VAL A 14 7.47 15.51 12.16
C VAL A 14 8.13 14.99 13.42
N GLU A 15 7.99 13.70 13.66
CA GLU A 15 8.50 13.00 14.83
C GLU A 15 9.66 12.04 14.46
N LYS A 16 10.28 11.41 15.45
CA LYS A 16 11.42 10.51 15.22
C LYS A 16 11.17 9.34 14.26
N LYS A 17 9.92 8.91 14.09
CA LYS A 17 9.59 7.69 13.31
C LYS A 17 8.46 7.88 12.31
N ARG A 18 7.82 9.04 12.28
CA ARG A 18 6.60 9.29 11.51
C ARG A 18 6.38 10.76 11.22
N ILE A 19 5.57 11.00 10.21
CA ILE A 19 5.03 12.32 9.87
C ILE A 19 3.52 12.21 10.06
N SER A 20 2.89 13.21 10.65
CA SER A 20 1.43 13.23 10.80
C SER A 20 0.84 14.61 10.51
N TYR A 21 -0.44 14.59 10.14
CA TYR A 21 -1.29 15.75 9.98
C TYR A 21 -2.59 15.48 10.74
N SER A 22 -3.06 16.42 11.53
CA SER A 22 -4.29 16.28 12.33
C SER A 22 -5.31 17.33 11.95
N SER A 23 -6.58 16.92 11.85
CA SER A 23 -7.70 17.81 11.51
C SER A 23 -8.95 17.48 12.32
N ALA A 24 -9.76 18.47 12.61
CA ALA A 24 -11.11 18.30 13.12
C ALA A 24 -12.11 17.89 12.02
N SER A 25 -11.78 18.13 10.75
CA SER A 25 -12.57 17.75 9.59
C SER A 25 -12.11 16.43 9.03
N LEU A 26 -13.02 15.44 9.00
CA LEU A 26 -12.77 14.15 8.34
C LEU A 26 -12.52 14.34 6.84
N GLY A 27 -13.36 15.16 6.18
CA GLY A 27 -13.20 15.42 4.74
C GLY A 27 -11.82 16.00 4.41
N LEU A 28 -11.36 17.00 5.17
CA LEU A 28 -10.01 17.56 4.94
C LEU A 28 -8.90 16.52 5.18
N ALA A 29 -9.05 15.66 6.17
CA ALA A 29 -8.07 14.59 6.40
C ALA A 29 -8.09 13.55 5.27
N GLN A 30 -9.25 13.24 4.71
CA GLN A 30 -9.41 12.38 3.52
C GLN A 30 -8.76 13.02 2.28
N ASP A 31 -9.02 14.33 2.04
CA ASP A 31 -8.41 15.06 0.93
C ASP A 31 -6.87 15.09 1.02
N VAL A 32 -6.33 15.28 2.23
CA VAL A 32 -4.88 15.23 2.45
C VAL A 32 -4.32 13.84 2.17
N ALA A 33 -4.99 12.78 2.63
CA ALA A 33 -4.58 11.41 2.36
C ALA A 33 -4.63 11.09 0.85
N HIS A 34 -5.69 11.54 0.15
CA HIS A 34 -5.84 11.42 -1.29
C HIS A 34 -4.72 12.16 -2.06
N LEU A 35 -4.42 13.41 -1.69
CA LEU A 35 -3.34 14.18 -2.31
C LEU A 35 -1.96 13.55 -2.09
N LEU A 36 -1.71 12.98 -0.93
CA LEU A 36 -0.48 12.21 -0.64
C LEU A 36 -0.41 10.97 -1.56
N LEU A 37 -1.51 10.23 -1.69
CA LEU A 37 -1.58 9.04 -2.54
C LEU A 37 -1.29 9.38 -4.01
N ARG A 38 -1.79 10.51 -4.52
CA ARG A 38 -1.48 10.99 -5.88
C ARG A 38 -0.01 11.34 -6.09
N LEU A 39 0.72 11.63 -5.02
CA LEU A 39 2.18 11.77 -5.04
C LEU A 39 2.90 10.44 -4.80
N GLY A 40 2.17 9.33 -4.70
CA GLY A 40 2.69 8.00 -4.41
C GLY A 40 3.17 7.86 -2.96
N ILE A 41 2.61 8.64 -2.04
CA ILE A 41 2.88 8.58 -0.60
C ILE A 41 1.67 7.96 0.07
N THR A 42 1.85 6.78 0.65
CA THR A 42 0.77 6.08 1.34
C THR A 42 0.67 6.55 2.78
N SER A 43 -0.55 6.77 3.25
CA SER A 43 -0.83 7.20 4.61
C SER A 43 -1.94 6.37 5.25
N GLN A 44 -1.97 6.36 6.57
CA GLN A 44 -3.07 5.81 7.36
C GLN A 44 -3.98 6.96 7.83
N LEU A 45 -5.27 6.88 7.53
CA LEU A 45 -6.27 7.74 8.15
C LEU A 45 -6.78 7.06 9.44
N ARG A 46 -6.66 7.78 10.55
CA ARG A 46 -7.11 7.32 11.86
C ARG A 46 -8.07 8.34 12.45
N SER A 47 -9.23 7.88 12.92
CA SER A 47 -10.18 8.70 13.64
C SER A 47 -10.21 8.27 15.11
N ARG A 48 -9.96 9.20 16.02
CA ARG A 48 -10.01 8.99 17.48
C ARG A 48 -11.24 9.65 18.13
N GLY A 49 -12.20 10.06 17.29
CA GLY A 49 -13.42 10.72 17.70
C GLY A 49 -13.97 11.59 16.56
N PRO A 50 -15.10 12.25 16.76
CA PRO A 50 -15.81 13.00 15.72
C PRO A 50 -15.05 14.23 15.20
N ARG A 51 -14.05 14.72 15.96
CA ARG A 51 -13.22 15.87 15.61
C ARG A 51 -11.72 15.60 15.77
N ALA A 52 -11.29 14.36 15.65
CA ALA A 52 -9.90 13.99 15.84
C ALA A 52 -9.48 12.99 14.75
N HIS A 53 -9.11 13.50 13.60
CA HIS A 53 -8.69 12.73 12.43
C HIS A 53 -7.20 12.96 12.16
N GLU A 54 -6.44 11.89 12.09
CA GLU A 54 -4.99 11.93 11.89
C GLU A 54 -4.62 11.19 10.60
N VAL A 55 -3.88 11.86 9.73
CA VAL A 55 -3.22 11.25 8.56
C VAL A 55 -1.78 10.96 8.94
N LEU A 56 -1.39 9.69 8.92
CA LEU A 56 -0.11 9.20 9.43
C LEU A 56 0.74 8.57 8.34
N ILE A 57 1.97 9.05 8.18
CA ILE A 57 2.98 8.52 7.27
C ILE A 57 4.10 7.90 8.12
N SER A 58 4.35 6.60 7.97
CA SER A 58 5.34 5.87 8.79
C SER A 58 6.21 4.89 8.00
N GLY A 59 5.84 4.58 6.75
CA GLY A 59 6.62 3.73 5.87
C GLY A 59 7.96 4.37 5.48
N ARG A 60 9.02 3.56 5.37
CA ARG A 60 10.34 4.03 4.93
C ARG A 60 10.26 4.76 3.59
N GLU A 61 9.69 4.10 2.61
CA GLU A 61 9.57 4.61 1.24
C GLU A 61 8.71 5.87 1.19
N ASP A 62 7.62 5.91 1.96
CA ASP A 62 6.74 7.09 2.02
C ASP A 62 7.41 8.27 2.69
N ILE A 63 8.19 8.05 3.76
CA ILE A 63 8.97 9.09 4.42
C ILE A 63 10.01 9.66 3.46
N LEU A 64 10.73 8.80 2.72
CA LEU A 64 11.74 9.22 1.75
C LEU A 64 11.09 10.00 0.61
N ARG A 65 9.95 9.54 0.10
CA ARG A 65 9.22 10.24 -0.97
C ARG A 65 8.59 11.54 -0.49
N PHE A 66 8.12 11.61 0.75
CA PHE A 66 7.68 12.85 1.37
C PHE A 66 8.83 13.86 1.48
N ALA A 67 10.00 13.41 1.93
CA ALA A 67 11.19 14.26 2.04
C ALA A 67 11.62 14.81 0.68
N GLU A 68 11.59 13.99 -0.36
CA GLU A 68 11.94 14.38 -1.74
C GLU A 68 10.94 15.39 -2.33
N LEU A 69 9.63 15.08 -2.29
CA LEU A 69 8.62 15.83 -3.02
C LEU A 69 8.02 17.01 -2.23
N ILE A 70 7.89 16.87 -0.92
CA ILE A 70 7.20 17.84 -0.05
C ILE A 70 8.19 18.57 0.84
N GLY A 71 9.28 17.91 1.25
CA GLY A 71 10.31 18.46 2.12
C GLY A 71 10.87 19.83 1.70
N PRO A 72 11.15 20.10 0.40
CA PRO A 72 11.60 21.41 -0.06
C PRO A 72 10.67 22.56 0.29
N TYR A 73 9.39 22.28 0.49
CA TYR A 73 8.35 23.26 0.78
C TYR A 73 8.00 23.38 2.27
N LEU A 74 8.60 22.56 3.13
CA LEU A 74 8.46 22.70 4.58
C LEU A 74 9.22 23.91 5.10
N LEU A 75 8.70 24.52 6.17
CA LEU A 75 9.27 25.69 6.82
C LEU A 75 9.73 25.38 8.25
N GLY A 76 10.70 26.17 8.68
CA GLY A 76 11.17 26.19 10.07
C GLY A 76 11.75 24.86 10.56
N ALA A 77 11.69 24.63 11.86
CA ALA A 77 12.26 23.45 12.52
C ALA A 77 11.73 22.10 12.02
N LYS A 78 10.57 22.07 11.35
CA LYS A 78 10.02 20.83 10.78
C LYS A 78 10.85 20.32 9.61
N ARG A 79 11.50 21.22 8.86
CA ARG A 79 12.42 20.84 7.79
C ARG A 79 13.67 20.14 8.33
N GLU A 80 14.23 20.62 9.43
CA GLU A 80 15.39 20.01 10.08
C GLU A 80 15.03 18.63 10.67
N ARG A 81 13.86 18.54 11.33
CA ARG A 81 13.34 17.26 11.84
C ARG A 81 13.09 16.25 10.74
N LEU A 82 12.63 16.71 9.57
CA LEU A 82 12.45 15.85 8.41
C LEU A 82 13.78 15.30 7.90
N ALA A 83 14.83 16.12 7.83
CA ALA A 83 16.17 15.65 7.43
C ALA A 83 16.70 14.57 8.38
N ALA A 84 16.50 14.73 9.69
CA ALA A 84 16.87 13.70 10.67
C ALA A 84 16.05 12.40 10.51
N LEU A 85 14.74 12.53 10.28
CA LEU A 85 13.85 11.40 10.03
C LEU A 85 14.18 10.68 8.71
N GLU A 86 14.53 11.43 7.66
CA GLU A 86 14.98 10.89 6.38
C GLU A 86 16.26 10.07 6.54
N ALA A 87 17.26 10.61 7.25
CA ALA A 87 18.49 9.89 7.55
C ALA A 87 18.24 8.58 8.32
N GLU A 88 17.31 8.61 9.26
CA GLU A 88 16.87 7.40 9.98
C GLU A 88 16.12 6.43 9.07
N ALA A 89 15.23 6.92 8.20
CA ALA A 89 14.51 6.09 7.24
C ALA A 89 15.45 5.38 6.26
N ARG A 90 16.52 6.05 5.80
CA ARG A 90 17.53 5.44 4.92
C ARG A 90 18.27 4.26 5.57
N ARG A 91 18.42 4.24 6.90
CA ARG A 91 19.02 3.13 7.66
C ARG A 91 18.10 1.91 7.82
N ARG A 92 16.80 2.07 7.65
CA ARG A 92 15.84 0.95 7.76
C ARG A 92 15.90 0.06 6.52
N LEU A 93 15.61 -1.22 6.70
CA LEU A 93 15.52 -2.16 5.58
C LEU A 93 14.37 -1.79 4.63
N PRO A 94 14.56 -1.91 3.31
CA PRO A 94 13.48 -1.72 2.34
C PRO A 94 12.31 -2.69 2.58
N GLY A 95 11.12 -2.30 2.15
CA GLY A 95 9.95 -3.18 2.18
C GLY A 95 9.30 -3.35 3.56
N GLN A 96 9.73 -2.60 4.57
CA GLN A 96 9.08 -2.58 5.89
C GLN A 96 8.03 -1.47 5.99
N GLY A 97 6.79 -1.80 5.73
CA GLY A 97 5.65 -0.90 5.88
C GLY A 97 4.33 -1.66 5.84
N TRP A 98 3.31 -1.17 6.55
CA TRP A 98 1.99 -1.83 6.58
C TRP A 98 1.33 -1.87 5.19
N HIS A 99 1.47 -0.81 4.41
CA HIS A 99 0.92 -0.65 3.06
C HIS A 99 1.66 -1.48 2.00
N LEU A 100 2.84 -1.99 2.31
CA LEU A 100 3.58 -2.91 1.46
C LEU A 100 3.18 -4.37 1.70
N ARG A 101 2.15 -4.60 2.51
CA ARG A 101 1.62 -5.94 2.79
C ARG A 101 0.55 -6.29 1.78
N LEU A 102 0.62 -7.50 1.26
CA LEU A 102 -0.40 -8.07 0.38
C LEU A 102 -1.32 -8.99 1.18
N VAL A 103 -2.60 -9.00 0.83
CA VAL A 103 -3.56 -9.93 1.46
C VAL A 103 -3.24 -11.37 1.03
N LEU A 104 -2.94 -12.19 2.02
CA LEU A 104 -2.31 -13.49 1.81
C LEU A 104 -3.10 -14.56 1.07
N PRO A 105 -4.41 -14.75 1.21
CA PRO A 105 -5.03 -15.95 0.67
C PRO A 105 -4.80 -16.15 -0.84
N ALA A 106 -5.02 -15.12 -1.63
CA ALA A 106 -4.84 -15.20 -3.08
C ALA A 106 -3.35 -15.29 -3.51
N VAL A 107 -2.47 -14.56 -2.81
CA VAL A 107 -1.03 -14.54 -3.12
C VAL A 107 -0.34 -15.82 -2.66
N ALA A 108 -0.73 -16.37 -1.50
CA ALA A 108 -0.16 -17.61 -0.99
C ALA A 108 -0.46 -18.81 -1.91
N TYR A 109 -1.64 -18.85 -2.54
CA TYR A 109 -1.95 -19.86 -3.54
C TYR A 109 -0.98 -19.78 -4.72
N ARG A 110 -0.76 -18.58 -5.27
CA ARG A 110 0.18 -18.35 -6.38
C ARG A 110 1.62 -18.74 -6.01
N VAL A 111 2.07 -18.39 -4.81
CA VAL A 111 3.40 -18.79 -4.32
C VAL A 111 3.51 -20.30 -4.21
N SER A 112 2.48 -20.98 -3.70
CA SER A 112 2.45 -22.44 -3.60
C SER A 112 2.50 -23.11 -4.97
N GLU A 113 1.81 -22.55 -5.94
CA GLU A 113 1.81 -23.03 -7.32
C GLU A 113 3.18 -22.80 -8.01
N ALA A 114 3.77 -21.60 -7.86
CA ALA A 114 5.11 -21.31 -8.37
C ALA A 114 6.17 -22.25 -7.78
N LYS A 115 6.10 -22.50 -6.47
CA LYS A 115 6.97 -23.49 -5.80
C LYS A 115 6.77 -24.88 -6.37
N ARG A 116 5.52 -25.34 -6.57
CA ARG A 116 5.22 -26.64 -7.14
C ARG A 116 5.78 -26.80 -8.57
N ARG A 117 5.63 -25.75 -9.39
CA ARG A 117 6.14 -25.72 -10.77
C ARG A 117 7.68 -25.74 -10.83
N SER A 118 8.34 -25.02 -9.94
CA SER A 118 9.80 -24.96 -9.89
C SER A 118 10.44 -26.25 -9.41
N GLY A 119 9.74 -27.08 -8.65
CA GLY A 119 10.28 -28.29 -8.00
C GLY A 119 11.24 -28.01 -6.84
N PHE A 120 11.55 -26.75 -6.52
CA PHE A 120 12.53 -26.40 -5.51
C PHE A 120 12.01 -26.59 -4.08
N SER A 121 12.88 -27.07 -3.19
CA SER A 121 12.68 -26.98 -1.75
C SER A 121 12.82 -25.53 -1.27
N TRP A 122 12.31 -25.24 -0.07
CA TRP A 122 12.51 -23.92 0.52
C TRP A 122 13.99 -23.56 0.74
N SER A 123 14.81 -24.55 1.05
CA SER A 123 16.26 -24.36 1.23
C SER A 123 16.95 -24.02 -0.08
N GLU A 124 16.58 -24.66 -1.18
CA GLU A 124 17.10 -24.35 -2.52
C GLU A 124 16.65 -22.95 -2.98
N ALA A 125 15.36 -22.64 -2.82
CA ALA A 125 14.82 -21.32 -3.11
C ALA A 125 15.58 -20.23 -2.33
N GLY A 126 15.83 -20.47 -1.03
CA GLY A 126 16.58 -19.54 -0.19
C GLY A 126 18.02 -19.33 -0.65
N ARG A 127 18.71 -20.39 -1.07
CA ARG A 127 20.09 -20.28 -1.63
C ARG A 127 20.14 -19.42 -2.89
N ARG A 128 19.13 -19.50 -3.75
CA ARG A 128 19.07 -18.72 -5.00
C ARG A 128 19.03 -17.21 -4.76
N VAL A 129 18.40 -16.78 -3.70
CA VAL A 129 18.22 -15.34 -3.33
C VAL A 129 19.00 -14.94 -2.09
N ALA A 130 19.98 -15.74 -1.68
CA ALA A 130 20.88 -15.50 -0.56
C ALA A 130 20.18 -15.22 0.79
N VAL A 131 19.05 -15.89 1.04
CA VAL A 131 18.32 -15.81 2.33
C VAL A 131 18.02 -17.20 2.86
N ALA A 132 17.80 -17.32 4.17
CA ALA A 132 17.37 -18.60 4.75
C ALA A 132 16.00 -19.02 4.20
N GLY A 133 15.83 -20.28 3.80
CA GLY A 133 14.57 -20.82 3.27
C GLY A 133 13.40 -20.66 4.24
N SER A 134 13.66 -20.69 5.55
CA SER A 134 12.68 -20.38 6.60
C SER A 134 12.16 -18.93 6.54
N CYS A 135 12.99 -17.97 6.10
CA CYS A 135 12.55 -16.60 5.88
C CYS A 135 11.58 -16.46 4.71
N LEU A 136 11.78 -17.25 3.65
CA LEU A 136 10.86 -17.29 2.50
C LEU A 136 9.53 -17.95 2.86
N SER A 137 9.57 -19.10 3.55
CA SER A 137 8.38 -19.89 3.90
C SER A 137 7.58 -19.31 5.08
N SER A 138 8.20 -18.47 5.93
CA SER A 138 7.57 -17.91 7.11
C SER A 138 6.27 -17.18 6.77
N GLY A 139 5.18 -17.53 7.44
CA GLY A 139 3.89 -16.87 7.28
C GLY A 139 3.09 -17.25 6.05
N LEU A 140 3.55 -18.19 5.21
CA LEU A 140 2.81 -18.73 4.07
C LEU A 140 1.85 -19.86 4.48
N ASN A 141 1.45 -19.91 5.75
CA ASN A 141 0.48 -20.89 6.23
C ASN A 141 -0.95 -20.46 5.84
N LEU A 142 -1.54 -21.14 4.87
CA LEU A 142 -2.89 -20.91 4.35
C LEU A 142 -4.00 -21.05 5.40
N LYS A 143 -3.72 -21.67 6.56
CA LYS A 143 -4.69 -21.86 7.64
C LYS A 143 -4.90 -20.62 8.53
N LEU A 144 -4.12 -19.56 8.33
CA LEU A 144 -4.20 -18.34 9.14
C LEU A 144 -4.52 -17.12 8.26
N PRO A 145 -5.79 -16.73 8.11
CA PRO A 145 -6.25 -15.73 7.14
C PRO A 145 -5.79 -14.28 7.42
N ARG A 146 -5.03 -14.01 8.50
CA ARG A 146 -4.60 -12.68 8.91
C ARG A 146 -3.12 -12.37 8.65
N ARG A 147 -2.40 -13.19 7.93
CA ARG A 147 -0.97 -12.93 7.65
C ARG A 147 -0.79 -12.27 6.30
N TYR A 148 0.03 -11.24 6.28
CA TYR A 148 0.38 -10.47 5.09
C TYR A 148 1.79 -10.83 4.62
N LEU A 149 2.02 -10.76 3.32
CA LEU A 149 3.32 -10.92 2.70
C LEU A 149 3.84 -9.54 2.27
N SER A 150 5.08 -9.18 2.62
CA SER A 150 5.67 -7.94 2.12
C SER A 150 6.05 -8.06 0.65
N ARG A 151 6.00 -6.94 -0.09
CA ARG A 151 6.42 -6.88 -1.49
C ARG A 151 7.86 -7.33 -1.67
N HIS A 152 8.76 -6.93 -0.80
CA HIS A 152 10.15 -7.36 -0.83
C HIS A 152 10.27 -8.89 -0.75
N ARG A 153 9.54 -9.55 0.16
CA ARG A 153 9.53 -11.02 0.21
C ARG A 153 8.89 -11.63 -1.03
N LEU A 154 7.85 -11.01 -1.56
CA LEU A 154 7.22 -11.49 -2.80
C LEU A 154 8.17 -11.40 -3.99
N SER A 155 8.97 -10.33 -4.08
CA SER A 155 10.03 -10.17 -5.08
C SER A 155 11.07 -11.30 -4.94
N LEU A 156 11.57 -11.56 -3.73
CA LEU A 156 12.48 -12.69 -3.49
C LEU A 156 11.88 -14.04 -3.87
N LEU A 157 10.58 -14.24 -3.66
CA LEU A 157 9.88 -15.48 -4.07
C LEU A 157 9.74 -15.56 -5.59
N GLY A 158 9.48 -14.46 -6.27
CA GLY A 158 9.44 -14.38 -7.74
C GLY A 158 10.79 -14.76 -8.33
N GLU A 159 11.86 -14.16 -7.87
CA GLU A 159 13.24 -14.45 -8.28
C GLU A 159 13.63 -15.91 -7.95
N ALA A 160 13.37 -16.39 -6.73
CA ALA A 160 13.72 -17.74 -6.31
C ALA A 160 13.05 -18.82 -7.15
N PHE A 161 11.79 -18.62 -7.55
CA PHE A 161 11.00 -19.56 -8.34
C PHE A 161 10.99 -19.24 -9.85
N ALA A 162 11.66 -18.16 -10.27
CA ALA A 162 11.64 -17.65 -11.65
C ALA A 162 10.19 -17.45 -12.14
N ASP A 163 9.36 -16.80 -11.34
CA ASP A 163 7.94 -16.56 -11.64
C ASP A 163 7.68 -15.08 -11.91
N PRO A 164 7.58 -14.65 -13.20
CA PRO A 164 7.33 -13.26 -13.57
C PRO A 164 6.01 -12.68 -13.02
N GLY A 165 5.03 -13.55 -12.76
CA GLY A 165 3.75 -13.13 -12.19
C GLY A 165 3.87 -12.71 -10.72
N LEU A 166 4.74 -13.35 -9.95
CA LEU A 166 5.05 -12.94 -8.58
C LEU A 166 5.89 -11.65 -8.57
N GLU A 167 6.83 -11.51 -9.51
CA GLU A 167 7.63 -10.29 -9.65
C GLU A 167 6.75 -9.09 -10.01
N ALA A 168 5.88 -9.23 -11.01
CA ALA A 168 4.92 -8.18 -11.39
C ALA A 168 3.97 -7.77 -10.24
N LEU A 169 3.55 -8.73 -9.40
CA LEU A 169 2.76 -8.43 -8.20
C LEU A 169 3.59 -7.67 -7.14
N ALA A 170 4.87 -7.99 -7.00
CA ALA A 170 5.76 -7.30 -6.08
C ALA A 170 6.05 -5.86 -6.51
N GLU A 171 6.22 -5.62 -7.80
CA GLU A 171 6.50 -4.32 -8.40
C GLU A 171 5.25 -3.46 -8.62
N GLY A 172 4.08 -4.09 -8.66
CA GLY A 172 2.80 -3.42 -8.94
C GLY A 172 2.54 -2.24 -8.02
N GLN A 173 1.96 -1.16 -8.57
CA GLN A 173 1.64 0.07 -7.83
C GLN A 173 0.26 0.02 -7.14
N VAL A 174 -0.45 -1.11 -7.25
CA VAL A 174 -1.76 -1.30 -6.63
C VAL A 174 -1.60 -1.72 -5.17
N LEU A 175 -2.24 -1.01 -4.26
CA LEU A 175 -2.32 -1.39 -2.86
C LEU A 175 -3.50 -2.38 -2.67
N TRP A 176 -3.29 -3.35 -1.81
CA TRP A 176 -4.33 -4.31 -1.43
C TRP A 176 -4.82 -3.97 -0.02
N ASP A 177 -6.08 -3.57 0.08
CA ASP A 177 -6.71 -3.24 1.35
C ASP A 177 -7.84 -4.25 1.65
N PRO A 178 -7.90 -4.81 2.87
CA PRO A 178 -8.93 -5.78 3.22
C PRO A 178 -10.29 -5.11 3.38
N ILE A 179 -11.33 -5.69 2.81
CA ILE A 179 -12.71 -5.33 3.13
C ILE A 179 -12.98 -5.77 4.58
N VAL A 180 -13.22 -4.80 5.45
CA VAL A 180 -13.44 -5.05 6.89
C VAL A 180 -14.91 -5.17 7.26
N ALA A 181 -15.80 -4.55 6.48
CA ALA A 181 -17.26 -4.63 6.67
C ALA A 181 -17.97 -4.42 5.32
N VAL A 182 -19.14 -5.00 5.19
CA VAL A 182 -20.08 -4.75 4.10
C VAL A 182 -21.41 -4.43 4.76
N GLU A 183 -21.90 -3.20 4.57
CA GLU A 183 -23.12 -2.72 5.20
C GLU A 183 -24.20 -2.40 4.14
N PRO A 184 -25.49 -2.65 4.40
CA PRO A 184 -26.55 -2.27 3.48
C PRO A 184 -26.63 -0.75 3.33
N ALA A 185 -26.47 -0.26 2.10
CA ALA A 185 -26.53 1.18 1.78
C ALA A 185 -27.90 1.62 1.21
N GLY A 186 -28.90 0.72 1.19
CA GLY A 186 -30.19 0.97 0.57
C GLY A 186 -30.17 0.89 -0.96
N LYS A 187 -31.15 1.52 -1.60
CA LYS A 187 -31.26 1.58 -3.06
C LYS A 187 -30.87 2.97 -3.56
N ALA A 188 -29.92 3.04 -4.47
CA ALA A 188 -29.52 4.28 -5.12
C ALA A 188 -29.39 4.06 -6.64
N ARG A 189 -29.48 5.16 -7.39
CA ARG A 189 -29.16 5.12 -8.82
C ARG A 189 -27.65 4.89 -8.97
N THR A 190 -27.28 3.87 -9.73
CA THR A 190 -25.90 3.55 -10.03
C THR A 190 -25.54 3.86 -11.46
N PHE A 191 -24.28 4.15 -11.68
CA PHE A 191 -23.71 4.42 -13.01
C PHE A 191 -22.56 3.47 -13.23
N ASP A 192 -22.35 3.06 -14.48
CA ASP A 192 -21.22 2.26 -14.89
C ASP A 192 -20.48 2.99 -16.02
N LEU A 193 -19.15 3.04 -15.93
CA LEU A 193 -18.30 3.66 -16.93
C LEU A 193 -17.74 2.58 -17.85
N ARG A 194 -17.93 2.72 -19.15
CA ARG A 194 -17.30 1.84 -20.13
C ARG A 194 -15.97 2.46 -20.57
N VAL A 195 -14.86 1.81 -20.20
CA VAL A 195 -13.49 2.26 -20.49
C VAL A 195 -12.75 1.22 -21.32
N PRO A 196 -12.85 1.26 -22.68
CA PRO A 196 -12.05 0.36 -23.51
C PRO A 196 -10.59 0.82 -23.54
N PRO A 197 -9.62 -0.08 -23.73
CA PRO A 197 -9.76 -1.54 -23.82
C PRO A 197 -9.67 -2.24 -22.46
N PHE A 198 -9.33 -1.50 -21.39
CA PHE A 198 -8.94 -2.09 -20.10
C PHE A 198 -10.11 -2.54 -19.23
N ALA A 199 -11.33 -2.09 -19.54
CA ALA A 199 -12.55 -2.37 -18.79
C ALA A 199 -12.43 -2.11 -17.27
N ASN A 200 -11.53 -1.20 -16.86
CA ASN A 200 -11.36 -0.75 -15.49
C ASN A 200 -11.13 0.77 -15.43
N PHE A 201 -11.41 1.35 -14.27
CA PHE A 201 -11.19 2.76 -13.97
C PHE A 201 -10.92 2.92 -12.47
N VAL A 202 -10.48 4.11 -12.07
CA VAL A 202 -10.27 4.44 -10.66
C VAL A 202 -11.40 5.36 -10.20
N SER A 203 -12.07 4.98 -9.12
CA SER A 203 -13.08 5.78 -8.42
C SER A 203 -12.74 5.82 -6.94
N GLU A 204 -12.62 7.01 -6.36
CA GLU A 204 -12.28 7.21 -4.94
C GLU A 204 -11.09 6.37 -4.46
N ASP A 205 -10.02 6.41 -5.26
CA ASP A 205 -8.79 5.63 -5.05
C ASP A 205 -8.92 4.10 -5.18
N LEU A 206 -10.11 3.59 -5.52
CA LEU A 206 -10.35 2.17 -5.79
C LEU A 206 -10.25 1.87 -7.28
N VAL A 207 -9.55 0.79 -7.62
CA VAL A 207 -9.59 0.23 -8.98
C VAL A 207 -10.87 -0.58 -9.14
N VAL A 208 -11.76 -0.11 -9.99
CA VAL A 208 -13.07 -0.71 -10.25
C VAL A 208 -13.08 -1.30 -11.66
N HIS A 209 -13.61 -2.50 -11.80
CA HIS A 209 -13.85 -3.13 -13.10
C HIS A 209 -15.25 -2.79 -13.61
N ASN A 210 -15.38 -2.53 -14.91
CA ASN A 210 -16.69 -2.36 -15.54
C ASN A 210 -17.56 -3.59 -15.25
N SER A 211 -18.85 -3.37 -14.98
CA SER A 211 -19.79 -4.48 -14.95
C SER A 211 -19.85 -5.13 -16.35
N MET A 212 -19.66 -6.43 -16.40
CA MET A 212 -20.00 -7.17 -17.62
C MET A 212 -21.51 -7.11 -17.72
N GLY A 213 -22.02 -6.27 -18.66
CA GLY A 213 -23.44 -6.16 -18.90
C GLY A 213 -24.03 -7.55 -19.05
N LYS A 214 -25.00 -7.91 -18.21
CA LYS A 214 -25.81 -9.10 -18.45
C LYS A 214 -26.33 -8.99 -19.87
N LYS A 215 -25.93 -9.94 -20.76
CA LYS A 215 -26.67 -10.12 -22.00
C LYS A 215 -28.14 -10.24 -21.57
N LYS A 216 -28.99 -9.30 -22.00
CA LYS A 216 -30.43 -9.52 -21.93
C LYS A 216 -30.63 -10.86 -22.62
N VAL A 217 -31.03 -11.87 -21.88
CA VAL A 217 -31.68 -13.03 -22.46
C VAL A 217 -33.02 -12.47 -22.91
N GLU A 218 -33.13 -12.25 -24.20
CA GLU A 218 -34.44 -11.95 -24.82
C GLU A 218 -35.22 -13.27 -24.72
N ASP A 219 -36.27 -13.25 -23.89
CA ASP A 219 -37.31 -14.27 -23.85
C ASP A 219 -38.18 -14.19 -25.11
#